data_0b0d19dab3a200e6b2aeeb895769c8f7
#
_entry.id   0b0d19dab3a200e6b2aeeb895769c8f7
#
_cell.length_a   1.000
_cell.length_b   1.000
_cell.length_c   1.000
_cell.angle_alpha   90.00
_cell.angle_beta   90.00
_cell.angle_gamma   90.00
#
_symmetry.space_group_name_H-M   'P 1'
#
loop_
_entity.id
_entity.type
_entity.pdbx_description
1 polymer ?
#
loop_
_entity_poly.entity_id
_entity_poly.type
_entity_poly.pdbx_seq_one_letter_code
_entity_poly.pdbx_strand_id
1 'polypeptide(L)'
;MQIRYGTHTTNIDITDLVKKSARSGILYIPSNDDRRSKLYTDPIYGKRKHIFLHVKNVIREYDADTPVFIDTVEDEVYTVPPPYITELYADECVEMKLAALHRTLTLRHGSFRDEGPEQRMAVRFLKGTEKVLEIGGNIGRNSLILASLLPPNSLVTLESDPAIAKQLEENRDINKMTFAIEPAALSLRPLIQRGWDTMVSEELLEGYKWVKTITLPELRSKYYPFDTLVLDCEGAFYYILKDMPDILDGITKILMENDYYNVQHKEFIDATLKERGFRCIYSEALGPEYAYKKFPFEKNFFETWIK
;
A
#
# COMPACT_ATOMS: atom_id res chain seq x y z
N MET A 1 3.24 -24.57 -27.95
CA MET A 1 2.55 -23.42 -27.34
C MET A 1 2.92 -22.15 -28.08
N GLN A 2 1.93 -21.34 -28.47
CA GLN A 2 2.11 -20.01 -29.06
C GLN A 2 1.24 -19.02 -28.26
N ILE A 3 1.77 -17.82 -28.02
CA ILE A 3 1.10 -16.77 -27.25
C ILE A 3 1.00 -15.54 -28.13
N ARG A 4 -0.22 -15.04 -28.35
CA ARG A 4 -0.47 -13.86 -29.18
C ARG A 4 -1.17 -12.78 -28.37
N TYR A 5 -0.84 -11.52 -28.65
CA TYR A 5 -1.39 -10.35 -27.98
C TYR A 5 -1.96 -9.37 -28.99
N GLY A 6 -3.21 -8.95 -28.80
CA GLY A 6 -3.91 -8.02 -29.68
C GLY A 6 -5.42 -8.24 -29.71
N THR A 7 -6.02 -7.95 -30.86
CA THR A 7 -7.42 -8.25 -31.17
C THR A 7 -7.52 -9.50 -32.04
N HIS A 8 -8.71 -10.00 -32.29
CA HIS A 8 -8.94 -11.13 -33.20
C HIS A 8 -8.38 -10.90 -34.60
N THR A 9 -8.42 -9.65 -35.09
CA THR A 9 -7.96 -9.30 -36.44
C THR A 9 -6.55 -8.80 -36.52
N THR A 10 -6.04 -8.21 -35.43
CA THR A 10 -4.70 -7.60 -35.37
C THR A 10 -4.02 -8.00 -34.08
N ASN A 11 -3.07 -8.92 -34.19
CA ASN A 11 -2.32 -9.41 -33.03
C ASN A 11 -0.89 -9.79 -33.42
N ILE A 12 0.02 -9.81 -32.45
CA ILE A 12 1.44 -10.14 -32.61
C ILE A 12 1.77 -11.39 -31.78
N ASP A 13 2.77 -12.13 -32.24
CA ASP A 13 3.34 -13.24 -31.47
C ASP A 13 4.28 -12.69 -30.39
N ILE A 14 4.00 -13.01 -29.15
CA ILE A 14 4.80 -12.57 -27.98
C ILE A 14 5.44 -13.77 -27.27
N THR A 15 5.40 -14.95 -27.84
CA THR A 15 5.83 -16.21 -27.21
C THR A 15 7.25 -16.11 -26.66
N ASP A 16 8.20 -15.61 -27.46
CA ASP A 16 9.59 -15.51 -27.03
C ASP A 16 9.83 -14.43 -25.99
N LEU A 17 9.07 -13.33 -26.03
CA LEU A 17 9.13 -12.27 -25.00
C LEU A 17 8.67 -12.81 -23.66
N VAL A 18 7.55 -13.53 -23.62
CA VAL A 18 7.02 -14.15 -22.39
C VAL A 18 7.98 -15.22 -21.87
N LYS A 19 8.54 -16.07 -22.73
CA LYS A 19 9.51 -17.09 -22.34
C LYS A 19 10.79 -16.53 -21.71
N LYS A 20 11.28 -15.35 -22.17
CA LYS A 20 12.45 -14.69 -21.59
C LYS A 20 12.27 -14.27 -20.13
N SER A 21 11.04 -14.04 -19.70
CA SER A 21 10.70 -13.65 -18.31
C SER A 21 10.30 -14.84 -17.42
N ALA A 22 10.48 -16.08 -17.90
CA ALA A 22 10.14 -17.28 -17.14
C ALA A 22 10.95 -17.39 -15.85
N ARG A 23 10.28 -17.78 -14.75
CA ARG A 23 10.90 -18.13 -13.48
C ARG A 23 10.56 -19.58 -13.16
N SER A 24 11.58 -20.42 -12.95
CA SER A 24 11.40 -21.85 -12.61
C SER A 24 10.37 -22.60 -13.49
N GLY A 25 10.36 -22.34 -14.80
CA GLY A 25 9.42 -22.96 -15.73
C GLY A 25 8.01 -22.34 -15.76
N ILE A 26 7.74 -21.35 -14.92
CA ILE A 26 6.47 -20.60 -14.92
C ILE A 26 6.62 -19.35 -15.79
N LEU A 27 5.67 -19.15 -16.72
CA LEU A 27 5.53 -17.91 -17.51
C LEU A 27 4.44 -17.04 -16.90
N TYR A 28 4.66 -15.74 -16.89
CA TYR A 28 3.67 -14.78 -16.39
C TYR A 28 3.32 -13.71 -17.43
N ILE A 29 2.04 -13.48 -17.61
CA ILE A 29 1.48 -12.40 -18.44
C ILE A 29 0.60 -11.53 -17.54
N PRO A 30 0.93 -10.23 -17.38
CA PRO A 30 0.22 -9.35 -16.45
C PRO A 30 -1.24 -9.10 -16.86
N SER A 31 -2.07 -8.68 -15.88
CA SER A 31 -3.49 -8.32 -16.00
C SER A 31 -3.58 -6.90 -16.48
N ASN A 32 -3.02 -6.18 -17.14
CA ASN A 32 -3.22 -4.77 -17.50
C ASN A 32 -2.77 -4.52 -18.94
N ASP A 33 -3.69 -3.99 -19.76
CA ASP A 33 -3.41 -3.75 -21.18
C ASP A 33 -2.28 -2.73 -21.40
N ASP A 34 -2.23 -1.66 -20.58
CA ASP A 34 -1.15 -0.67 -20.65
C ASP A 34 0.21 -1.28 -20.28
N ARG A 35 0.22 -2.18 -19.27
CA ARG A 35 1.43 -2.91 -18.87
C ARG A 35 1.86 -3.89 -19.95
N ARG A 36 0.91 -4.61 -20.55
CA ARG A 36 1.16 -5.51 -21.70
C ARG A 36 1.72 -4.75 -22.89
N SER A 37 1.13 -3.59 -23.22
CA SER A 37 1.58 -2.73 -24.32
C SER A 37 3.03 -2.24 -24.14
N LYS A 38 3.42 -1.92 -22.91
CA LYS A 38 4.80 -1.52 -22.58
C LYS A 38 5.77 -2.70 -22.68
N LEU A 39 5.35 -3.90 -22.28
CA LEU A 39 6.21 -5.10 -22.29
C LEU A 39 6.34 -5.73 -23.67
N TYR A 40 5.27 -5.72 -24.47
CA TYR A 40 5.14 -6.51 -25.68
C TYR A 40 4.98 -5.69 -26.96
N THR A 41 5.03 -4.37 -26.88
CA THR A 41 4.65 -3.43 -27.93
C THR A 41 3.12 -3.41 -28.17
N ASP A 42 2.59 -2.26 -28.56
CA ASP A 42 1.15 -2.10 -28.83
C ASP A 42 0.83 -2.46 -30.30
N PRO A 43 0.18 -3.60 -30.57
CA PRO A 43 -0.15 -3.98 -31.93
C PRO A 43 -1.26 -3.13 -32.56
N ILE A 44 -2.09 -2.46 -31.74
CA ILE A 44 -3.18 -1.61 -32.21
C ILE A 44 -3.58 -0.58 -31.15
N TYR A 45 -3.21 0.68 -31.38
CA TYR A 45 -3.48 1.78 -30.46
C TYR A 45 -4.98 2.04 -30.25
N GLY A 46 -5.35 2.38 -29.02
CA GLY A 46 -6.72 2.76 -28.68
C GLY A 46 -7.76 1.62 -28.68
N LYS A 47 -7.32 0.39 -28.84
CA LYS A 47 -8.18 -0.80 -28.72
C LYS A 47 -7.79 -1.64 -27.52
N ARG A 48 -8.79 -2.18 -26.82
CA ARG A 48 -8.57 -3.17 -25.76
C ARG A 48 -8.11 -4.48 -26.39
N LYS A 49 -7.07 -5.07 -25.86
CA LYS A 49 -6.37 -6.23 -26.40
C LYS A 49 -6.51 -7.44 -25.47
N HIS A 50 -6.40 -8.62 -26.05
CA HIS A 50 -6.55 -9.91 -25.40
C HIS A 50 -5.26 -10.73 -25.55
N ILE A 51 -5.12 -11.74 -24.74
CA ILE A 51 -4.12 -12.80 -24.90
C ILE A 51 -4.81 -14.01 -25.53
N PHE A 52 -4.25 -14.51 -26.60
CA PHE A 52 -4.66 -15.75 -27.23
C PHE A 52 -3.57 -16.79 -27.00
N LEU A 53 -3.88 -17.82 -26.21
CA LEU A 53 -2.98 -18.91 -25.90
C LEU A 53 -3.34 -20.13 -26.72
N HIS A 54 -2.47 -20.52 -27.63
CA HIS A 54 -2.62 -21.68 -28.50
C HIS A 54 -1.83 -22.86 -27.90
N VAL A 55 -2.52 -23.87 -27.38
CA VAL A 55 -1.95 -25.10 -26.83
C VAL A 55 -2.70 -26.29 -27.37
N LYS A 56 -1.99 -27.28 -27.96
CA LYS A 56 -2.57 -28.55 -28.42
C LYS A 56 -3.86 -28.39 -29.24
N ASN A 57 -3.85 -27.48 -30.23
CA ASN A 57 -4.99 -27.16 -31.10
C ASN A 57 -6.19 -26.50 -30.41
N VAL A 58 -6.04 -26.07 -29.16
CA VAL A 58 -7.04 -25.27 -28.43
C VAL A 58 -6.56 -23.85 -28.31
N ILE A 59 -7.45 -22.89 -28.60
CA ILE A 59 -7.21 -21.47 -28.36
C ILE A 59 -7.99 -21.08 -27.12
N ARG A 60 -7.27 -20.58 -26.12
CA ARG A 60 -7.85 -19.96 -24.93
C ARG A 60 -7.66 -18.45 -25.05
N GLU A 61 -8.69 -17.70 -24.79
CA GLU A 61 -8.68 -16.23 -24.82
C GLU A 61 -8.79 -15.67 -23.41
N TYR A 62 -7.96 -14.68 -23.11
CA TYR A 62 -7.93 -13.97 -21.83
C TYR A 62 -8.00 -12.47 -22.08
N ASP A 63 -8.91 -11.80 -21.42
CA ASP A 63 -9.09 -10.36 -21.52
C ASP A 63 -7.92 -9.56 -20.92
N ALA A 64 -8.00 -8.23 -21.05
CA ALA A 64 -6.98 -7.32 -20.55
C ALA A 64 -6.79 -7.39 -19.03
N ASP A 65 -7.84 -7.71 -18.27
CA ASP A 65 -7.83 -7.69 -16.81
C ASP A 65 -7.49 -9.05 -16.19
N THR A 66 -7.38 -10.08 -16.99
CA THR A 66 -7.07 -11.44 -16.54
C THR A 66 -5.57 -11.71 -16.60
N PRO A 67 -4.86 -11.91 -15.49
CA PRO A 67 -3.48 -12.38 -15.48
C PRO A 67 -3.42 -13.83 -15.94
N VAL A 68 -2.33 -14.22 -16.57
CA VAL A 68 -2.13 -15.62 -17.01
C VAL A 68 -0.79 -16.12 -16.50
N PHE A 69 -0.82 -17.21 -15.76
CA PHE A 69 0.36 -17.98 -15.35
C PHE A 69 0.33 -19.31 -16.10
N ILE A 70 1.43 -19.68 -16.73
CA ILE A 70 1.55 -20.91 -17.48
C ILE A 70 2.67 -21.71 -16.85
N ASP A 71 2.32 -22.81 -16.22
CA ASP A 71 3.27 -23.80 -15.76
C ASP A 71 3.66 -24.72 -16.93
N THR A 72 4.88 -24.58 -17.41
CA THR A 72 5.38 -25.35 -18.54
C THR A 72 5.86 -26.75 -18.15
N VAL A 73 6.00 -27.01 -16.85
CA VAL A 73 6.38 -28.33 -16.32
C VAL A 73 5.15 -29.21 -16.16
N GLU A 74 4.10 -28.67 -15.53
CA GLU A 74 2.85 -29.38 -15.30
C GLU A 74 1.86 -29.28 -16.50
N ASP A 75 2.19 -28.44 -17.52
CA ASP A 75 1.33 -28.14 -18.69
C ASP A 75 -0.04 -27.53 -18.31
N GLU A 76 -0.04 -26.72 -17.24
CA GLU A 76 -1.24 -26.10 -16.66
C GLU A 76 -1.26 -24.58 -16.83
N VAL A 77 -2.47 -24.00 -16.85
CA VAL A 77 -2.68 -22.55 -16.99
C VAL A 77 -3.59 -22.06 -15.87
N TYR A 78 -3.13 -21.04 -15.15
CA TYR A 78 -3.83 -20.46 -14.02
C TYR A 78 -4.12 -18.98 -14.28
N THR A 79 -5.31 -18.54 -13.87
CA THR A 79 -5.69 -17.12 -13.78
C THR A 79 -5.71 -16.64 -12.33
N VAL A 80 -5.77 -17.60 -11.38
CA VAL A 80 -5.53 -17.40 -9.95
C VAL A 80 -4.37 -18.32 -9.58
N PRO A 81 -3.19 -17.77 -9.23
CA PRO A 81 -2.00 -18.58 -9.01
C PRO A 81 -2.11 -19.41 -7.73
N PRO A 82 -1.70 -20.66 -7.74
CA PRO A 82 -1.53 -21.47 -6.54
C PRO A 82 -0.37 -20.95 -5.68
N PRO A 83 -0.26 -21.38 -4.40
CA PRO A 83 0.73 -20.84 -3.45
C PRO A 83 2.17 -20.82 -3.95
N TYR A 84 2.64 -21.87 -4.61
CA TYR A 84 4.02 -21.95 -5.12
C TYR A 84 4.31 -20.93 -6.24
N ILE A 85 3.32 -20.62 -7.08
CA ILE A 85 3.42 -19.56 -8.09
C ILE A 85 3.31 -18.18 -7.43
N THR A 86 2.44 -18.03 -6.41
CA THR A 86 2.31 -16.78 -5.64
C THR A 86 3.62 -16.42 -4.96
N GLU A 87 4.35 -17.36 -4.40
CA GLU A 87 5.65 -17.12 -3.79
C GLU A 87 6.69 -16.69 -4.82
N LEU A 88 6.73 -17.35 -5.98
CA LEU A 88 7.66 -17.06 -7.06
C LEU A 88 7.44 -15.69 -7.72
N TYR A 89 6.19 -15.24 -7.78
CA TYR A 89 5.73 -13.98 -8.38
C TYR A 89 5.05 -13.06 -7.36
N ALA A 90 5.65 -12.94 -6.17
CA ALA A 90 5.05 -12.21 -5.05
C ALA A 90 4.73 -10.76 -5.39
N ASP A 91 5.65 -10.05 -6.05
CA ASP A 91 5.44 -8.64 -6.44
C ASP A 91 4.31 -8.50 -7.47
N GLU A 92 4.30 -9.37 -8.46
CA GLU A 92 3.26 -9.40 -9.49
C GLU A 92 1.89 -9.73 -8.90
N CYS A 93 1.82 -10.62 -7.93
CA CYS A 93 0.58 -10.97 -7.22
C CYS A 93 0.08 -9.82 -6.36
N VAL A 94 0.97 -9.06 -5.72
CA VAL A 94 0.62 -7.83 -5.00
C VAL A 94 0.02 -6.79 -5.95
N GLU A 95 0.68 -6.52 -7.08
CA GLU A 95 0.17 -5.58 -8.08
C GLU A 95 -1.20 -6.00 -8.66
N MET A 96 -1.39 -7.30 -8.90
CA MET A 96 -2.68 -7.83 -9.35
C MET A 96 -3.79 -7.60 -8.33
N LYS A 97 -3.53 -7.92 -7.06
CA LYS A 97 -4.49 -7.74 -5.96
C LYS A 97 -4.81 -6.27 -5.76
N LEU A 98 -3.79 -5.40 -5.79
CA LEU A 98 -3.97 -3.95 -5.68
C LEU A 98 -4.80 -3.39 -6.85
N ALA A 99 -4.49 -3.77 -8.08
CA ALA A 99 -5.26 -3.38 -9.25
C ALA A 99 -6.73 -3.85 -9.19
N ALA A 100 -6.98 -5.03 -8.62
CA ALA A 100 -8.35 -5.52 -8.39
C ALA A 100 -9.10 -4.64 -7.37
N LEU A 101 -8.45 -4.25 -6.27
CA LEU A 101 -9.01 -3.35 -5.26
C LEU A 101 -9.33 -1.98 -5.88
N HIS A 102 -8.38 -1.37 -6.61
CA HIS A 102 -8.61 -0.08 -7.28
C HIS A 102 -9.80 -0.07 -8.24
N ARG A 103 -10.13 -1.20 -8.87
CA ARG A 103 -11.33 -1.30 -9.75
C ARG A 103 -12.64 -1.32 -8.98
N THR A 104 -12.63 -1.73 -7.72
CA THR A 104 -13.84 -1.81 -6.89
C THR A 104 -14.05 -0.56 -6.03
N LEU A 105 -13.00 0.24 -5.84
CA LEU A 105 -13.01 1.42 -4.99
C LEU A 105 -13.20 2.71 -5.80
N THR A 106 -13.83 3.68 -5.16
CA THR A 106 -14.06 5.02 -5.73
C THR A 106 -13.45 6.07 -4.80
N LEU A 107 -12.73 7.04 -5.39
CA LEU A 107 -12.29 8.24 -4.70
C LEU A 107 -13.08 9.46 -5.21
N ARG A 108 -13.67 10.21 -4.30
CA ARG A 108 -14.22 11.55 -4.57
C ARG A 108 -13.09 12.58 -4.57
N HIS A 109 -12.11 12.40 -3.69
CA HIS A 109 -10.95 13.25 -3.50
C HIS A 109 -9.69 12.46 -3.78
N GLY A 110 -8.78 13.02 -4.61
CA GLY A 110 -7.47 12.46 -4.92
C GLY A 110 -7.46 11.34 -5.97
N SER A 111 -6.39 10.57 -5.96
CA SER A 111 -6.14 9.48 -6.91
C SER A 111 -5.38 8.34 -6.22
N PHE A 112 -5.69 7.08 -6.55
CA PHE A 112 -4.92 5.90 -6.10
C PHE A 112 -3.51 5.79 -6.72
N ARG A 113 -3.12 6.73 -7.60
CA ARG A 113 -1.76 6.77 -8.14
C ARG A 113 -0.73 7.26 -7.11
N ASP A 114 -1.21 8.02 -6.13
CA ASP A 114 -0.41 8.49 -5.01
C ASP A 114 -0.40 7.42 -3.91
N GLU A 115 0.61 7.40 -3.04
CA GLU A 115 0.77 6.45 -1.93
C GLU A 115 0.80 4.97 -2.39
N GLY A 116 1.35 4.72 -3.58
CA GLY A 116 1.41 3.36 -4.15
C GLY A 116 2.25 2.37 -3.33
N PRO A 117 3.44 2.73 -2.82
CA PRO A 117 4.25 1.86 -1.99
C PRO A 117 3.54 1.41 -0.71
N GLU A 118 2.85 2.31 0.00
CA GLU A 118 2.10 2.05 1.24
C GLU A 118 0.96 1.05 0.97
N GLN A 119 0.22 1.27 -0.13
CA GLN A 119 -0.84 0.36 -0.56
C GLN A 119 -0.30 -1.02 -0.91
N ARG A 120 0.90 -1.11 -1.56
CA ARG A 120 1.58 -2.39 -1.83
C ARG A 120 2.00 -3.08 -0.53
N MET A 121 2.54 -2.35 0.45
CA MET A 121 2.87 -2.91 1.76
C MET A 121 1.63 -3.46 2.45
N ALA A 122 0.51 -2.72 2.45
CA ALA A 122 -0.75 -3.20 3.01
C ALA A 122 -1.18 -4.53 2.36
N VAL A 123 -1.21 -4.59 1.02
CA VAL A 123 -1.60 -5.82 0.29
C VAL A 123 -0.66 -6.98 0.54
N ARG A 124 0.64 -6.72 0.71
CA ARG A 124 1.68 -7.73 0.90
C ARG A 124 1.66 -8.33 2.30
N PHE A 125 1.49 -7.51 3.33
CA PHE A 125 1.78 -7.90 4.70
C PHE A 125 0.56 -8.07 5.60
N LEU A 126 -0.62 -7.58 5.21
CA LEU A 126 -1.84 -7.83 5.97
C LEU A 126 -2.43 -9.20 5.60
N LYS A 127 -2.81 -9.95 6.64
CA LYS A 127 -3.42 -11.29 6.54
C LYS A 127 -4.95 -11.23 6.56
N GLY A 128 -5.54 -10.07 6.92
CA GLY A 128 -6.97 -9.89 7.03
C GLY A 128 -7.55 -10.26 8.40
N THR A 129 -6.71 -10.31 9.44
CA THR A 129 -7.13 -10.57 10.82
C THR A 129 -6.71 -9.48 11.80
N GLU A 130 -5.93 -8.53 11.31
CA GLU A 130 -5.31 -7.49 12.11
C GLU A 130 -6.32 -6.48 12.66
N LYS A 131 -5.96 -5.88 13.79
CA LYS A 131 -6.58 -4.70 14.39
C LYS A 131 -5.64 -3.51 14.20
N VAL A 132 -5.94 -2.69 13.22
CA VAL A 132 -5.03 -1.67 12.71
C VAL A 132 -5.31 -0.30 13.30
N LEU A 133 -4.25 0.37 13.76
CA LEU A 133 -4.20 1.79 13.98
C LEU A 133 -3.37 2.43 12.86
N GLU A 134 -3.99 3.24 12.02
CA GLU A 134 -3.33 4.06 11.03
C GLU A 134 -3.15 5.48 11.56
N ILE A 135 -1.94 6.03 11.46
CA ILE A 135 -1.62 7.42 11.86
C ILE A 135 -1.15 8.16 10.61
N GLY A 136 -1.91 9.18 10.20
CA GLY A 136 -1.74 9.89 8.95
C GLY A 136 -2.64 9.28 7.85
N GLY A 137 -3.96 9.34 8.05
CA GLY A 137 -4.92 8.79 7.09
C GLY A 137 -5.09 9.63 5.82
N ASN A 138 -4.64 10.88 5.84
CA ASN A 138 -4.81 11.81 4.72
C ASN A 138 -6.26 11.78 4.22
N ILE A 139 -6.49 11.80 2.92
CA ILE A 139 -7.82 11.65 2.31
C ILE A 139 -8.31 10.19 2.22
N GLY A 140 -7.55 9.23 2.75
CA GLY A 140 -7.95 7.82 2.87
C GLY A 140 -7.56 6.90 1.72
N ARG A 141 -6.57 7.25 0.92
CA ARG A 141 -6.11 6.37 -0.19
C ARG A 141 -5.68 5.00 0.34
N ASN A 142 -4.77 5.00 1.32
CA ASN A 142 -4.31 3.80 1.97
C ASN A 142 -5.39 3.21 2.91
N SER A 143 -6.12 4.05 3.66
CA SER A 143 -7.21 3.62 4.55
C SER A 143 -8.26 2.76 3.86
N LEU A 144 -8.64 3.09 2.61
CA LEU A 144 -9.60 2.30 1.82
C LEU A 144 -9.04 0.94 1.42
N ILE A 145 -7.74 0.87 1.09
CA ILE A 145 -7.06 -0.41 0.82
C ILE A 145 -7.00 -1.26 2.09
N LEU A 146 -6.59 -0.66 3.22
CA LEU A 146 -6.57 -1.33 4.52
C LEU A 146 -7.95 -1.90 4.86
N ALA A 147 -9.00 -1.06 4.78
CA ALA A 147 -10.37 -1.47 5.10
C ALA A 147 -10.89 -2.56 4.16
N SER A 148 -10.43 -2.63 2.91
CA SER A 148 -10.79 -3.69 1.96
C SER A 148 -10.12 -5.04 2.28
N LEU A 149 -9.01 -5.01 3.02
CA LEU A 149 -8.25 -6.20 3.39
C LEU A 149 -8.65 -6.75 4.77
N LEU A 150 -9.25 -5.91 5.61
CA LEU A 150 -9.55 -6.20 7.01
C LEU A 150 -11.03 -6.54 7.23
N PRO A 151 -11.37 -7.21 8.32
CA PRO A 151 -12.77 -7.37 8.74
C PRO A 151 -13.40 -5.99 9.02
N PRO A 152 -14.72 -5.85 8.89
CA PRO A 152 -15.42 -4.62 9.24
C PRO A 152 -15.05 -4.14 10.64
N ASN A 153 -14.87 -2.82 10.81
CA ASN A 153 -14.53 -2.17 12.08
C ASN A 153 -13.18 -2.62 12.70
N SER A 154 -12.22 -3.11 11.89
CA SER A 154 -10.87 -3.48 12.34
C SER A 154 -9.81 -2.43 12.01
N LEU A 155 -10.19 -1.27 11.54
CA LEU A 155 -9.34 -0.13 11.25
C LEU A 155 -9.82 1.10 12.02
N VAL A 156 -8.88 1.78 12.67
CA VAL A 156 -9.03 3.14 13.17
C VAL A 156 -7.94 3.98 12.49
N THR A 157 -8.32 5.07 11.85
CA THR A 157 -7.39 5.99 11.20
C THR A 157 -7.45 7.36 11.85
N LEU A 158 -6.29 7.97 12.07
CA LEU A 158 -6.13 9.32 12.60
C LEU A 158 -5.72 10.26 11.47
N GLU A 159 -6.41 11.40 11.39
CA GLU A 159 -6.04 12.49 10.50
C GLU A 159 -6.15 13.82 11.26
N SER A 160 -5.05 14.55 11.32
CA SER A 160 -4.93 15.76 12.16
C SER A 160 -5.66 16.98 11.61
N ASP A 161 -5.74 17.11 10.28
CA ASP A 161 -6.45 18.20 9.63
C ASP A 161 -7.94 17.90 9.49
N PRO A 162 -8.84 18.67 10.14
CA PRO A 162 -10.29 18.39 10.09
C PRO A 162 -10.89 18.47 8.68
N ALA A 163 -10.31 19.28 7.77
CA ALA A 163 -10.79 19.40 6.40
C ALA A 163 -10.38 18.19 5.58
N ILE A 164 -9.18 17.66 5.80
CA ILE A 164 -8.69 16.44 5.17
C ILE A 164 -9.44 15.23 5.74
N ALA A 165 -9.62 15.16 7.06
CA ALA A 165 -10.40 14.12 7.71
C ALA A 165 -11.85 14.04 7.16
N LYS A 166 -12.45 15.18 6.82
CA LYS A 166 -13.76 15.22 6.16
C LYS A 166 -13.71 14.62 4.74
N GLN A 167 -12.66 14.90 3.97
CA GLN A 167 -12.47 14.29 2.65
C GLN A 167 -12.29 12.76 2.75
N LEU A 168 -11.55 12.30 3.78
CA LEU A 168 -11.40 10.90 4.11
C LEU A 168 -12.77 10.28 4.44
N GLU A 169 -13.59 10.95 5.24
CA GLU A 169 -14.96 10.49 5.55
C GLU A 169 -15.81 10.37 4.29
N GLU A 170 -15.78 11.35 3.39
CA GLU A 170 -16.50 11.31 2.11
C GLU A 170 -16.01 10.17 1.20
N ASN A 171 -14.70 9.91 1.16
CA ASN A 171 -14.11 8.78 0.44
C ASN A 171 -14.50 7.42 1.07
N ARG A 172 -14.53 7.32 2.39
CA ARG A 172 -15.02 6.14 3.11
C ARG A 172 -16.49 5.85 2.78
N ASP A 173 -17.34 6.87 2.89
CA ASP A 173 -18.80 6.73 2.81
C ASP A 173 -19.27 6.38 1.41
N ILE A 174 -18.64 6.91 0.34
CA ILE A 174 -18.96 6.53 -1.05
C ILE A 174 -18.67 5.04 -1.31
N ASN A 175 -17.70 4.46 -0.59
CA ASN A 175 -17.38 3.03 -0.63
C ASN A 175 -18.19 2.20 0.37
N LYS A 176 -19.11 2.82 1.14
CA LYS A 176 -19.95 2.17 2.15
C LYS A 176 -19.15 1.40 3.22
N MET A 177 -17.98 1.92 3.55
CA MET A 177 -17.11 1.36 4.59
C MET A 177 -17.44 1.94 5.97
N THR A 178 -17.06 1.22 7.03
CA THR A 178 -17.46 1.54 8.41
C THR A 178 -16.29 1.71 9.38
N PHE A 179 -15.04 1.80 8.88
CA PHE A 179 -13.90 2.03 9.77
C PHE A 179 -13.97 3.39 10.48
N ALA A 180 -13.39 3.45 11.67
CA ALA A 180 -13.41 4.66 12.48
C ALA A 180 -12.39 5.69 11.99
N ILE A 181 -12.79 6.95 11.98
CA ILE A 181 -11.93 8.11 11.69
C ILE A 181 -11.87 8.95 12.96
N GLU A 182 -10.68 9.19 13.47
CA GLU A 182 -10.43 10.11 14.58
C GLU A 182 -9.78 11.38 14.03
N PRO A 183 -10.51 12.51 13.93
CA PRO A 183 -9.98 13.77 13.42
C PRO A 183 -9.10 14.46 14.47
N ALA A 184 -7.96 13.85 14.79
CA ALA A 184 -7.01 14.31 15.79
C ALA A 184 -5.61 13.73 15.54
N ALA A 185 -4.58 14.40 16.06
CA ALA A 185 -3.23 13.86 16.15
C ALA A 185 -3.03 13.11 17.47
N LEU A 186 -2.29 11.99 17.44
CA LEU A 186 -1.90 11.26 18.64
C LEU A 186 -0.74 12.01 19.33
N SER A 187 -1.00 12.68 20.44
CA SER A 187 0.01 13.47 21.16
C SER A 187 -0.38 13.75 22.61
N LEU A 188 0.61 13.79 23.49
CA LEU A 188 0.49 14.32 24.85
C LEU A 188 0.71 15.83 24.92
N ARG A 189 1.20 16.45 23.84
CA ARG A 189 1.61 17.84 23.78
C ARG A 189 0.64 18.63 22.91
N PRO A 190 0.46 19.95 23.17
CA PRO A 190 -0.27 20.81 22.27
C PRO A 190 0.48 20.93 20.94
N LEU A 191 -0.27 20.84 19.85
CA LEU A 191 0.25 20.88 18.48
C LEU A 191 -0.38 22.03 17.69
N ILE A 192 0.43 22.63 16.84
CA ILE A 192 -0.02 23.56 15.80
C ILE A 192 0.36 23.02 14.42
N GLN A 193 -0.42 23.35 13.39
CA GLN A 193 -0.22 22.85 12.03
C GLN A 193 -0.42 23.93 10.98
N ARG A 194 0.42 23.89 9.93
CA ARG A 194 0.28 24.68 8.71
C ARG A 194 0.62 23.80 7.51
N GLY A 195 -0.40 23.42 6.71
CA GLY A 195 -0.22 22.40 5.66
C GLY A 195 0.21 21.06 6.28
N TRP A 196 1.29 20.48 5.79
CA TRP A 196 1.88 19.23 6.30
C TRP A 196 2.84 19.45 7.51
N ASP A 197 3.20 20.70 7.79
CA ASP A 197 4.11 21.05 8.89
C ASP A 197 3.36 21.06 10.22
N THR A 198 3.56 20.06 11.04
CA THR A 198 2.97 19.92 12.39
C THR A 198 4.09 19.98 13.43
N MET A 199 3.93 20.81 14.44
CA MET A 199 4.94 21.01 15.47
C MET A 199 4.32 21.20 16.86
N VAL A 200 5.11 20.88 17.88
CA VAL A 200 4.76 21.17 19.28
C VAL A 200 4.91 22.65 19.53
N SER A 201 3.90 23.28 20.12
CA SER A 201 3.95 24.68 20.52
C SER A 201 2.96 24.95 21.65
N GLU A 202 3.36 25.80 22.60
CA GLU A 202 2.48 26.35 23.63
C GLU A 202 1.75 27.62 23.17
N GLU A 203 2.15 28.18 22.02
CA GLU A 203 1.59 29.41 21.46
C GLU A 203 1.18 29.20 20.00
N LEU A 204 0.11 29.87 19.58
CA LEU A 204 -0.32 29.85 18.19
C LEU A 204 0.56 30.80 17.35
N LEU A 205 1.32 30.26 16.43
CA LEU A 205 2.15 31.03 15.51
C LEU A 205 1.36 31.53 14.31
N GLU A 206 1.81 32.63 13.70
CA GLU A 206 1.17 33.20 12.51
C GLU A 206 1.10 32.18 11.36
N GLY A 207 -0.09 32.03 10.78
CA GLY A 207 -0.36 31.10 9.68
C GLY A 207 -0.57 29.65 10.12
N TYR A 208 -0.40 29.32 11.41
CA TYR A 208 -0.71 28.02 11.97
C TYR A 208 -2.12 27.99 12.57
N LYS A 209 -2.65 26.79 12.76
CA LYS A 209 -3.88 26.50 13.50
C LYS A 209 -3.62 25.46 14.58
N TRP A 210 -4.37 25.49 15.67
CA TRP A 210 -4.33 24.44 16.68
C TRP A 210 -4.82 23.13 16.11
N VAL A 211 -4.13 22.05 16.45
CA VAL A 211 -4.53 20.68 16.13
C VAL A 211 -5.23 20.07 17.34
N LYS A 212 -6.36 19.44 17.10
CA LYS A 212 -6.97 18.57 18.12
C LYS A 212 -6.07 17.38 18.36
N THR A 213 -5.79 17.09 19.63
CA THR A 213 -4.99 15.92 20.02
C THR A 213 -5.85 14.88 20.72
N ILE A 214 -5.43 13.63 20.65
CA ILE A 214 -5.94 12.51 21.43
C ILE A 214 -4.75 11.78 22.06
N THR A 215 -4.90 11.37 23.30
CA THR A 215 -3.87 10.58 23.99
C THR A 215 -4.06 9.09 23.75
N LEU A 216 -3.00 8.29 23.95
CA LEU A 216 -3.09 6.84 23.79
C LEU A 216 -4.09 6.18 24.76
N PRO A 217 -4.19 6.58 26.05
CA PRO A 217 -5.26 6.08 26.94
C PRO A 217 -6.67 6.39 26.45
N GLU A 218 -6.91 7.62 25.96
CA GLU A 218 -8.22 7.98 25.39
C GLU A 218 -8.56 7.15 24.15
N LEU A 219 -7.58 6.98 23.26
CA LEU A 219 -7.72 6.17 22.05
C LEU A 219 -8.07 4.71 22.42
N ARG A 220 -7.33 4.12 23.37
CA ARG A 220 -7.57 2.75 23.86
C ARG A 220 -8.90 2.59 24.59
N SER A 221 -9.38 3.63 25.24
CA SER A 221 -10.71 3.60 25.90
C SER A 221 -11.87 3.60 24.91
N LYS A 222 -11.63 4.18 23.71
CA LYS A 222 -12.62 4.32 22.65
C LYS A 222 -12.69 3.12 21.72
N TYR A 223 -11.53 2.48 21.50
CA TYR A 223 -11.34 1.46 20.49
C TYR A 223 -10.72 0.19 21.09
N TYR A 224 -10.78 -0.88 20.34
CA TYR A 224 -10.19 -2.18 20.69
C TYR A 224 -8.64 -2.09 20.83
N PRO A 225 -7.99 -3.08 21.44
CA PRO A 225 -6.52 -3.19 21.39
C PRO A 225 -6.06 -3.39 19.96
N PHE A 226 -5.06 -2.63 19.56
CA PHE A 226 -4.41 -2.75 18.26
C PHE A 226 -3.29 -3.79 18.30
N ASP A 227 -3.04 -4.46 17.18
CA ASP A 227 -1.91 -5.38 16.98
C ASP A 227 -0.99 -4.96 15.82
N THR A 228 -1.44 -3.98 15.02
CA THR A 228 -0.74 -3.50 13.84
C THR A 228 -0.79 -1.96 13.77
N LEU A 229 0.38 -1.35 13.51
CA LEU A 229 0.49 0.08 13.20
C LEU A 229 0.75 0.28 11.70
N VAL A 230 0.11 1.31 11.13
CA VAL A 230 0.39 1.83 9.79
C VAL A 230 0.71 3.31 9.94
N LEU A 231 1.90 3.72 9.52
CA LEU A 231 2.47 5.02 9.83
C LEU A 231 2.89 5.74 8.55
N ASP A 232 2.19 6.81 8.24
CA ASP A 232 2.49 7.83 7.24
C ASP A 232 2.17 9.17 7.89
N CYS A 233 3.06 9.65 8.75
CA CYS A 233 2.76 10.72 9.69
C CYS A 233 3.84 11.82 9.75
N GLU A 234 4.56 12.03 8.63
CA GLU A 234 5.50 13.14 8.44
C GLU A 234 6.49 13.31 9.61
N GLY A 235 7.08 12.17 10.05
CA GLY A 235 8.07 12.13 11.12
C GLY A 235 7.53 12.19 12.55
N ALA A 236 6.21 12.28 12.74
CA ALA A 236 5.61 12.37 14.07
C ALA A 236 5.84 11.13 14.95
N PHE A 237 6.06 9.95 14.35
CA PHE A 237 6.23 8.71 15.11
C PHE A 237 7.41 8.75 16.09
N TYR A 238 8.47 9.50 15.79
CA TYR A 238 9.57 9.72 16.73
C TYR A 238 9.08 10.32 18.06
N TYR A 239 8.27 11.37 17.99
CA TYR A 239 7.74 12.04 19.17
C TYR A 239 6.70 11.19 19.88
N ILE A 240 5.84 10.53 19.14
CA ILE A 240 4.84 9.59 19.70
C ILE A 240 5.54 8.48 20.48
N LEU A 241 6.55 7.85 19.90
CA LEU A 241 7.29 6.75 20.54
C LEU A 241 8.09 7.21 21.75
N LYS A 242 8.62 8.42 21.74
CA LYS A 242 9.35 9.02 22.85
C LYS A 242 8.43 9.37 24.03
N ASP A 243 7.25 9.91 23.74
CA ASP A 243 6.33 10.37 24.78
C ASP A 243 5.38 9.26 25.27
N MET A 244 5.06 8.29 24.40
CA MET A 244 4.12 7.20 24.65
C MET A 244 4.71 5.86 24.17
N PRO A 245 5.82 5.37 24.76
CA PRO A 245 6.50 4.14 24.30
C PRO A 245 5.63 2.88 24.45
N ASP A 246 4.59 2.94 25.27
CA ASP A 246 3.59 1.90 25.43
C ASP A 246 2.66 1.75 24.21
N ILE A 247 2.75 2.63 23.19
CA ILE A 247 2.07 2.44 21.89
C ILE A 247 2.46 1.10 21.26
N LEU A 248 3.65 0.58 21.54
CA LEU A 248 4.14 -0.71 21.04
C LEU A 248 3.61 -1.92 21.82
N ASP A 249 2.86 -1.71 22.92
CA ASP A 249 2.32 -2.81 23.71
C ASP A 249 1.17 -3.49 22.96
N GLY A 250 1.31 -4.80 22.74
CA GLY A 250 0.39 -5.59 21.93
C GLY A 250 0.66 -5.53 20.43
N ILE A 251 1.50 -4.62 19.93
CA ILE A 251 1.83 -4.52 18.52
C ILE A 251 2.78 -5.64 18.11
N THR A 252 2.45 -6.28 17.00
CA THR A 252 3.23 -7.36 16.38
C THR A 252 3.70 -7.03 14.97
N LYS A 253 3.13 -5.98 14.35
CA LYS A 253 3.42 -5.57 12.98
C LYS A 253 3.39 -4.04 12.86
N ILE A 254 4.33 -3.49 12.09
CA ILE A 254 4.38 -2.07 11.75
C ILE A 254 4.70 -1.94 10.27
N LEU A 255 3.87 -1.19 9.55
CA LEU A 255 4.12 -0.72 8.18
C LEU A 255 4.39 0.79 8.31
N MET A 256 5.53 1.26 7.80
CA MET A 256 5.91 2.66 8.02
C MET A 256 6.61 3.30 6.85
N GLU A 257 6.39 4.59 6.70
CA GLU A 257 7.17 5.51 5.88
C GLU A 257 8.24 6.21 6.75
N ASN A 258 9.45 6.35 6.21
CA ASN A 258 10.60 6.93 6.92
C ASN A 258 10.88 8.36 6.44
N ASP A 259 9.94 9.25 6.62
CA ASP A 259 9.96 10.67 6.24
C ASP A 259 10.71 11.57 7.24
N TYR A 260 11.79 11.04 7.83
CA TYR A 260 12.60 11.75 8.84
C TYR A 260 13.73 12.54 8.18
N TYR A 261 13.78 13.85 8.41
CA TYR A 261 14.90 14.69 8.02
C TYR A 261 16.08 14.59 9.01
N ASN A 262 15.81 14.23 10.28
CA ASN A 262 16.84 14.03 11.28
C ASN A 262 17.20 12.55 11.42
N VAL A 263 18.44 12.21 11.08
CA VAL A 263 18.99 10.84 11.17
C VAL A 263 18.83 10.25 12.58
N GLN A 264 19.01 11.04 13.62
CA GLN A 264 18.90 10.60 15.00
C GLN A 264 17.48 10.15 15.38
N HIS A 265 16.44 10.70 14.73
CA HIS A 265 15.06 10.25 14.94
C HIS A 265 14.87 8.81 14.46
N LYS A 266 15.34 8.51 13.26
CA LYS A 266 15.27 7.16 12.72
C LYS A 266 16.11 6.16 13.48
N GLU A 267 17.34 6.54 13.87
CA GLU A 267 18.22 5.70 14.69
C GLU A 267 17.55 5.35 16.03
N PHE A 268 16.91 6.32 16.67
CA PHE A 268 16.14 6.08 17.90
C PHE A 268 14.99 5.11 17.70
N ILE A 269 14.21 5.29 16.62
CA ILE A 269 13.08 4.40 16.30
C ILE A 269 13.60 2.98 16.08
N ASP A 270 14.62 2.82 15.22
CA ASP A 270 15.18 1.50 14.90
C ASP A 270 15.73 0.78 16.14
N ALA A 271 16.43 1.52 16.99
CA ALA A 271 16.95 0.98 18.25
C ALA A 271 15.81 0.53 19.18
N THR A 272 14.79 1.37 19.34
CA THR A 272 13.62 1.08 20.16
C THR A 272 12.85 -0.13 19.64
N LEU A 273 12.61 -0.21 18.33
CA LEU A 273 11.92 -1.35 17.73
C LEU A 273 12.70 -2.66 17.92
N LYS A 274 14.02 -2.63 17.69
CA LYS A 274 14.90 -3.80 17.93
C LYS A 274 14.91 -4.23 19.39
N GLU A 275 15.00 -3.29 20.33
CA GLU A 275 14.93 -3.56 21.77
C GLU A 275 13.60 -4.19 22.19
N ARG A 276 12.51 -3.78 21.56
CA ARG A 276 11.17 -4.34 21.75
C ARG A 276 10.94 -5.66 21.00
N GLY A 277 11.95 -6.21 20.32
CA GLY A 277 11.95 -7.51 19.66
C GLY A 277 11.43 -7.50 18.23
N PHE A 278 11.28 -6.32 17.60
CA PHE A 278 10.92 -6.23 16.19
C PHE A 278 12.15 -6.44 15.29
N ARG A 279 11.89 -6.98 14.11
CA ARG A 279 12.86 -7.10 13.02
C ARG A 279 12.28 -6.53 11.74
N CYS A 280 13.07 -5.79 10.98
CA CYS A 280 12.70 -5.34 9.65
C CYS A 280 12.74 -6.52 8.69
N ILE A 281 11.63 -6.79 8.00
CA ILE A 281 11.50 -7.90 7.04
C ILE A 281 11.35 -7.42 5.60
N TYR A 282 11.11 -6.14 5.43
CA TYR A 282 10.95 -5.52 4.13
C TYR A 282 11.42 -4.08 4.15
N SER A 283 12.08 -3.68 3.07
CA SER A 283 12.47 -2.30 2.84
C SER A 283 12.40 -1.98 1.35
N GLU A 284 11.82 -0.84 1.00
CA GLU A 284 11.72 -0.33 -0.35
C GLU A 284 12.24 1.11 -0.40
N ALA A 285 12.95 1.45 -1.47
CA ALA A 285 13.45 2.80 -1.69
C ALA A 285 12.33 3.74 -2.14
N LEU A 286 12.52 5.02 -1.85
CA LEU A 286 11.69 6.08 -2.43
C LEU A 286 11.83 6.07 -3.95
N GLY A 287 10.71 6.14 -4.66
CA GLY A 287 10.69 6.10 -6.13
C GLY A 287 11.40 7.30 -6.77
N PRO A 288 11.89 7.15 -8.01
CA PRO A 288 12.60 8.20 -8.72
C PRO A 288 11.73 9.45 -8.97
N GLU A 289 10.42 9.33 -8.97
CA GLU A 289 9.47 10.44 -9.04
C GLU A 289 9.53 11.39 -7.84
N TYR A 290 10.08 10.91 -6.72
CA TYR A 290 10.28 11.67 -5.49
C TYR A 290 11.74 12.13 -5.29
N ALA A 291 12.60 12.01 -6.31
CA ALA A 291 14.03 12.36 -6.21
C ALA A 291 14.29 13.83 -5.82
N TYR A 292 13.28 14.70 -5.88
CA TYR A 292 13.34 16.07 -5.36
C TYR A 292 13.28 16.14 -3.83
N LYS A 293 12.70 15.11 -3.17
CA LYS A 293 12.71 14.95 -1.71
C LYS A 293 14.04 14.31 -1.31
N LYS A 294 14.87 15.03 -0.60
CA LYS A 294 16.18 14.53 -0.12
C LYS A 294 16.05 14.05 1.32
N PHE A 295 15.49 12.88 1.51
CA PHE A 295 15.48 12.23 2.82
C PHE A 295 16.79 11.47 3.06
N PRO A 296 17.35 11.48 4.28
CA PRO A 296 18.52 10.67 4.60
C PRO A 296 18.33 9.17 4.37
N PHE A 297 17.09 8.70 4.41
CA PHE A 297 16.69 7.28 4.32
C PHE A 297 15.97 6.94 3.01
N GLU A 298 16.23 7.67 1.92
CA GLU A 298 15.60 7.42 0.61
C GLU A 298 15.70 5.97 0.11
N LYS A 299 16.76 5.25 0.50
CA LYS A 299 16.98 3.83 0.13
C LYS A 299 16.15 2.84 0.95
N ASN A 300 15.72 3.25 2.14
CA ASN A 300 14.94 2.45 3.08
C ASN A 300 13.74 3.28 3.53
N PHE A 301 13.01 3.82 2.57
CA PHE A 301 11.97 4.79 2.87
C PHE A 301 10.69 4.13 3.37
N PHE A 302 10.33 3.00 2.79
CA PHE A 302 9.18 2.20 3.21
C PHE A 302 9.68 0.93 3.91
N GLU A 303 9.18 0.65 5.10
CA GLU A 303 9.63 -0.51 5.88
C GLU A 303 8.45 -1.26 6.51
N THR A 304 8.63 -2.59 6.62
CA THR A 304 7.75 -3.43 7.41
C THR A 304 8.55 -4.13 8.50
N TRP A 305 8.09 -3.97 9.73
CA TRP A 305 8.66 -4.58 10.93
C TRP A 305 7.70 -5.57 11.56
N ILE A 306 8.18 -6.71 12.01
CA ILE A 306 7.40 -7.75 12.73
C ILE A 306 8.12 -8.20 13.99
N LYS A 307 7.32 -8.64 14.96
CA LYS A 307 7.79 -9.16 16.23
C LYS A 307 7.84 -10.69 16.21
#